data_1dc8ee0fb9abc26124c0c757ccee2aee
#
_entry.id   1dc8ee0fb9abc26124c0c757ccee2aee
#
_cell.length_a   1.000
_cell.length_b   1.000
_cell.length_c   1.000
_cell.angle_alpha   90.00
_cell.angle_beta   90.00
_cell.angle_gamma   90.00
#
_symmetry.space_group_name_H-M   'P 1'
#
loop_
_entity.id
_entity.type
_entity.pdbx_description
1 polymer ?
#
loop_
_entity_poly.entity_id
_entity_poly.type
_entity_poly.pdbx_seq_one_letter_code
_entity_poly.pdbx_strand_id
1 'polypeptide(L)'
;ASDVYKRQIMNILLEMDREKTPCHLAVRDALDKYQFLPRQDRAFIKRVCEGTVEYGIQNDYIINQYSKIKINKCKPVIRAILRMSVYQIRFLDAVPDSAVVNEAVKLAEKKHFYNLKGFVNGVLRTIVREKDHLPMPKENNTTQYLSVKYSMPEFLVEEFVSQYGKETAETMMAEFLKEKQVTIRINRWNNTV
;
A
#
# COMPACT_ATOMS: atom_id res chain seq x y z
N ALA A 1 13.99 0.62 16.86
CA ALA A 1 14.15 0.01 15.52
C ALA A 1 12.97 0.30 14.59
N SER A 2 11.75 0.05 15.02
CA SER A 2 10.53 0.23 14.20
C SER A 2 10.38 1.65 13.57
N ASP A 3 10.74 2.69 14.30
CA ASP A 3 10.60 4.10 13.90
C ASP A 3 11.51 4.49 12.71
N VAL A 4 12.73 3.94 12.66
CA VAL A 4 13.70 4.21 11.59
C VAL A 4 13.19 3.65 10.26
N TYR A 5 12.67 2.42 10.25
CA TYR A 5 12.19 1.77 9.02
C TYR A 5 10.95 2.44 8.46
N LYS A 6 10.03 2.87 9.32
CA LYS A 6 8.81 3.58 8.88
C LYS A 6 9.14 4.93 8.24
N ARG A 7 10.16 5.64 8.76
CA ARG A 7 10.67 6.86 8.14
C ARG A 7 11.27 6.59 6.75
N GLN A 8 11.98 5.48 6.61
CA GLN A 8 12.55 5.08 5.31
C GLN A 8 11.46 4.74 4.30
N ILE A 9 10.47 3.94 4.70
CA ILE A 9 9.30 3.61 3.87
C ILE A 9 8.60 4.89 3.39
N MET A 10 8.30 5.80 4.30
CA MET A 10 7.68 7.08 3.95
C MET A 10 8.52 7.87 2.94
N ASN A 11 9.84 7.93 3.12
CA ASN A 11 10.73 8.65 2.21
C ASN A 11 10.76 8.01 0.82
N ILE A 12 10.78 6.67 0.72
CA ILE A 12 10.69 5.94 -0.55
C ILE A 12 9.38 6.28 -1.27
N LEU A 13 8.25 6.22 -0.56
CA LEU A 13 6.94 6.54 -1.14
C LEU A 13 6.85 8.01 -1.60
N LEU A 14 7.46 8.94 -0.88
CA LEU A 14 7.53 10.35 -1.26
C LEU A 14 8.41 10.56 -2.50
N GLU A 15 9.55 9.89 -2.57
CA GLU A 15 10.45 9.95 -3.74
C GLU A 15 9.75 9.39 -4.98
N MET A 16 9.08 8.24 -4.86
CA MET A 16 8.26 7.67 -5.94
C MET A 16 7.20 8.64 -6.46
N ASP A 17 6.47 9.30 -5.55
CA ASP A 17 5.39 10.24 -5.91
C ASP A 17 5.95 11.49 -6.61
N ARG A 18 7.11 11.97 -6.17
CA ARG A 18 7.79 13.14 -6.73
C ARG A 18 8.44 12.86 -8.08
N GLU A 19 9.22 11.78 -8.19
CA GLU A 19 10.04 11.46 -9.36
C GLU A 19 9.28 10.61 -10.40
N LYS A 20 8.06 10.15 -10.07
CA LYS A 20 7.27 9.21 -10.88
C LYS A 20 8.02 7.91 -11.19
N THR A 21 8.91 7.52 -10.30
CA THR A 21 9.71 6.31 -10.43
C THR A 21 8.85 5.06 -10.16
N PRO A 22 8.94 4.01 -11.00
CA PRO A 22 8.28 2.73 -10.73
C PRO A 22 8.68 2.15 -9.37
N CYS A 23 7.72 1.56 -8.66
CA CYS A 23 7.88 1.08 -7.28
C CYS A 23 9.10 0.15 -7.12
N HIS A 24 9.23 -0.83 -7.98
CA HIS A 24 10.31 -1.82 -7.91
C HIS A 24 11.71 -1.20 -8.07
N LEU A 25 11.84 -0.13 -8.87
CA LEU A 25 13.11 0.59 -9.04
C LEU A 25 13.41 1.44 -7.80
N ALA A 26 12.44 2.23 -7.32
CA ALA A 26 12.63 3.06 -6.14
C ALA A 26 12.97 2.22 -4.89
N VAL A 27 12.30 1.09 -4.71
CA VAL A 27 12.56 0.17 -3.59
C VAL A 27 13.94 -0.46 -3.73
N ARG A 28 14.32 -0.95 -4.92
CA ARG A 28 15.65 -1.51 -5.16
C ARG A 28 16.75 -0.50 -4.84
N ASP A 29 16.67 0.70 -5.43
CA ASP A 29 17.69 1.73 -5.28
C ASP A 29 17.80 2.23 -3.83
N ALA A 30 16.70 2.26 -3.10
CA ALA A 30 16.70 2.55 -1.67
C ALA A 30 17.34 1.42 -0.86
N LEU A 31 16.98 0.15 -1.13
CA LEU A 31 17.52 -0.99 -0.40
C LEU A 31 19.01 -1.21 -0.66
N ASP A 32 19.53 -0.82 -1.82
CA ASP A 32 20.94 -0.82 -2.12
C ASP A 32 21.72 0.15 -1.22
N LYS A 33 21.11 1.28 -0.84
CA LYS A 33 21.66 2.22 0.14
C LYS A 33 21.59 1.68 1.58
N TYR A 34 20.69 0.74 1.86
CA TYR A 34 20.44 0.17 3.18
C TYR A 34 20.96 -1.26 3.36
N GLN A 35 22.04 -1.62 2.66
CA GLN A 35 22.64 -2.98 2.76
C GLN A 35 23.14 -3.32 4.16
N PHE A 36 23.43 -2.31 4.99
CA PHE A 36 23.81 -2.50 6.39
C PHE A 36 22.67 -2.96 7.31
N LEU A 37 21.40 -2.87 6.83
CA LEU A 37 20.27 -3.36 7.58
C LEU A 37 20.15 -4.89 7.51
N PRO A 38 19.67 -5.53 8.60
CA PRO A 38 19.34 -6.96 8.58
C PRO A 38 18.40 -7.32 7.44
N ARG A 39 18.52 -8.54 6.92
CA ARG A 39 17.69 -9.05 5.82
C ARG A 39 16.17 -8.93 6.13
N GLN A 40 15.79 -9.20 7.38
CA GLN A 40 14.40 -9.12 7.83
C GLN A 40 13.84 -7.69 7.71
N ASP A 41 14.64 -6.70 8.08
CA ASP A 41 14.23 -5.29 8.04
C ASP A 41 14.09 -4.78 6.60
N ARG A 42 15.03 -5.19 5.74
CA ARG A 42 14.95 -4.89 4.29
C ARG A 42 13.71 -5.53 3.65
N ALA A 43 13.40 -6.78 4.03
CA ALA A 43 12.19 -7.46 3.58
C ALA A 43 10.92 -6.76 4.05
N PHE A 44 10.89 -6.26 5.29
CA PHE A 44 9.78 -5.48 5.83
C PHE A 44 9.59 -4.17 5.06
N ILE A 45 10.66 -3.40 4.83
CA ILE A 45 10.61 -2.15 4.04
C ILE A 45 10.05 -2.44 2.65
N LYS A 46 10.58 -3.45 1.97
CA LYS A 46 10.10 -3.87 0.65
C LYS A 46 8.62 -4.18 0.67
N ARG A 47 8.19 -5.07 1.56
CA ARG A 47 6.79 -5.52 1.66
C ARG A 47 5.83 -4.36 1.89
N VAL A 48 6.17 -3.43 2.79
CA VAL A 48 5.28 -2.29 3.07
C VAL A 48 5.25 -1.30 1.91
N CYS A 49 6.38 -1.02 1.26
CA CYS A 49 6.39 -0.13 0.08
C CYS A 49 5.57 -0.71 -1.07
N GLU A 50 5.88 -1.94 -1.48
CA GLU A 50 5.21 -2.61 -2.60
C GLU A 50 3.71 -2.79 -2.34
N GLY A 51 3.34 -3.29 -1.16
CA GLY A 51 1.94 -3.48 -0.81
C GLY A 51 1.16 -2.16 -0.65
N THR A 52 1.79 -1.11 -0.17
CA THR A 52 1.15 0.22 -0.10
C THR A 52 0.78 0.73 -1.50
N VAL A 53 1.62 0.48 -2.50
CA VAL A 53 1.37 0.87 -3.90
C VAL A 53 0.36 -0.06 -4.54
N GLU A 54 0.52 -1.36 -4.39
CA GLU A 54 -0.35 -2.39 -4.95
C GLU A 54 -1.81 -2.20 -4.50
N TYR A 55 -2.04 -1.99 -3.21
CA TYR A 55 -3.36 -1.73 -2.64
C TYR A 55 -3.73 -0.23 -2.56
N GLY A 56 -3.04 0.62 -3.32
CA GLY A 56 -3.17 2.08 -3.25
C GLY A 56 -4.59 2.58 -3.50
N ILE A 57 -5.27 2.10 -4.54
CA ILE A 57 -6.64 2.51 -4.90
C ILE A 57 -7.63 2.11 -3.80
N GLN A 58 -7.51 0.88 -3.31
CA GLN A 58 -8.34 0.34 -2.26
C GLN A 58 -8.13 1.09 -0.93
N ASN A 59 -6.88 1.34 -0.57
CA ASN A 59 -6.53 2.10 0.64
C ASN A 59 -7.04 3.55 0.56
N ASP A 60 -6.90 4.20 -0.59
CA ASP A 60 -7.40 5.56 -0.82
C ASP A 60 -8.92 5.63 -0.70
N TYR A 61 -9.63 4.64 -1.24
CA TYR A 61 -11.08 4.55 -1.08
C TYR A 61 -11.47 4.47 0.39
N ILE A 62 -10.86 3.54 1.14
CA ILE A 62 -11.14 3.33 2.57
C ILE A 62 -10.84 4.62 3.37
N ILE A 63 -9.67 5.24 3.18
CA ILE A 63 -9.31 6.49 3.85
C ILE A 63 -10.36 7.57 3.56
N ASN A 64 -10.80 7.68 2.31
CA ASN A 64 -11.78 8.69 1.90
C ASN A 64 -13.17 8.49 2.50
N GLN A 65 -13.53 7.29 2.98
CA GLN A 65 -14.79 7.06 3.68
C GLN A 65 -14.75 7.59 5.13
N TYR A 66 -13.57 7.60 5.75
CA TYR A 66 -13.40 7.99 7.16
C TYR A 66 -12.73 9.36 7.33
N SER A 67 -12.31 9.96 6.25
CA SER A 67 -11.62 11.26 6.25
C SER A 67 -12.51 12.39 5.74
N LYS A 68 -12.53 13.51 6.46
CA LYS A 68 -13.18 14.75 5.99
C LYS A 68 -12.47 15.38 4.79
N ILE A 69 -11.18 15.11 4.64
CA ILE A 69 -10.33 15.62 3.55
C ILE A 69 -9.99 14.44 2.64
N LYS A 70 -10.32 14.55 1.36
CA LYS A 70 -9.94 13.53 0.38
C LYS A 70 -8.42 13.34 0.34
N ILE A 71 -7.96 12.08 0.26
CA ILE A 71 -6.54 11.72 0.34
C ILE A 71 -5.67 12.44 -0.70
N ASN A 72 -6.20 12.68 -1.90
CA ASN A 72 -5.51 13.42 -2.96
C ASN A 72 -5.32 14.91 -2.66
N LYS A 73 -6.07 15.47 -1.71
CA LYS A 73 -5.95 16.85 -1.20
C LYS A 73 -5.02 16.95 0.02
N CYS A 74 -4.65 15.83 0.60
CA CYS A 74 -3.70 15.81 1.72
C CYS A 74 -2.29 16.20 1.25
N LYS A 75 -1.52 16.80 2.17
CA LYS A 75 -0.08 17.02 1.94
C LYS A 75 0.61 15.69 1.64
N PRO A 76 1.59 15.63 0.73
CA PRO A 76 2.24 14.38 0.31
C PRO A 76 2.74 13.52 1.49
N VAL A 77 3.33 14.12 2.50
CA VAL A 77 3.80 13.44 3.72
C VAL A 77 2.65 12.75 4.45
N ILE A 78 1.53 13.46 4.67
CA ILE A 78 0.36 12.92 5.36
C ILE A 78 -0.29 11.81 4.54
N ARG A 79 -0.37 11.97 3.22
CA ARG A 79 -0.85 10.95 2.29
C ARG A 79 -0.02 9.67 2.37
N ALA A 80 1.32 9.79 2.33
CA ALA A 80 2.22 8.64 2.46
C ALA A 80 2.05 7.94 3.82
N ILE A 81 1.99 8.70 4.92
CA ILE A 81 1.78 8.16 6.27
C ILE A 81 0.47 7.40 6.35
N LEU A 82 -0.64 7.97 5.88
CA LEU A 82 -1.95 7.30 5.92
C LEU A 82 -1.96 6.02 5.09
N ARG A 83 -1.50 6.07 3.83
CA ARG A 83 -1.47 4.90 2.93
C ARG A 83 -0.68 3.74 3.51
N MET A 84 0.57 3.98 3.94
CA MET A 84 1.42 2.93 4.50
C MET A 84 0.89 2.38 5.83
N SER A 85 0.21 3.21 6.62
CA SER A 85 -0.39 2.77 7.89
C SER A 85 -1.63 1.92 7.65
N VAL A 86 -2.50 2.32 6.72
CA VAL A 86 -3.69 1.53 6.37
C VAL A 86 -3.28 0.17 5.79
N TYR A 87 -2.26 0.12 4.94
CA TYR A 87 -1.72 -1.16 4.46
C TYR A 87 -1.27 -2.05 5.62
N GLN A 88 -0.50 -1.52 6.57
CA GLN A 88 -0.04 -2.29 7.73
C GLN A 88 -1.19 -2.79 8.60
N ILE A 89 -2.18 -1.95 8.92
CA ILE A 89 -3.37 -2.32 9.69
C ILE A 89 -4.14 -3.46 9.03
N ARG A 90 -4.22 -3.48 7.70
CA ARG A 90 -5.01 -4.46 6.95
C ARG A 90 -4.31 -5.79 6.70
N PHE A 91 -3.00 -5.79 6.53
CA PHE A 91 -2.27 -6.93 5.98
C PHE A 91 -1.10 -7.42 6.84
N LEU A 92 -0.76 -6.75 7.94
CA LEU A 92 0.38 -7.13 8.78
C LEU A 92 -0.04 -7.44 10.21
N ASP A 93 -0.65 -8.60 10.43
CA ASP A 93 -1.15 -9.03 11.75
C ASP A 93 -0.05 -9.11 12.82
N ALA A 94 1.21 -9.35 12.42
CA ALA A 94 2.35 -9.34 13.33
C ALA A 94 2.69 -7.96 13.91
N VAL A 95 2.11 -6.88 13.37
CA VAL A 95 2.32 -5.51 13.86
C VAL A 95 1.06 -5.04 14.57
N PRO A 96 1.09 -4.79 15.89
CA PRO A 96 -0.10 -4.31 16.60
C PRO A 96 -0.64 -3.01 16.02
N ASP A 97 -1.95 -2.94 15.79
CA ASP A 97 -2.62 -1.77 15.19
C ASP A 97 -2.33 -0.48 15.99
N SER A 98 -2.31 -0.58 17.33
CA SER A 98 -1.97 0.55 18.20
C SER A 98 -0.55 1.08 17.95
N ALA A 99 0.40 0.18 17.67
CA ALA A 99 1.78 0.57 17.34
C ALA A 99 1.83 1.27 15.96
N VAL A 100 1.07 0.81 14.98
CA VAL A 100 0.97 1.46 13.66
C VAL A 100 0.44 2.89 13.81
N VAL A 101 -0.66 3.07 14.55
CA VAL A 101 -1.27 4.39 14.77
C VAL A 101 -0.31 5.33 15.51
N ASN A 102 0.31 4.87 16.60
CA ASN A 102 1.23 5.69 17.38
C ASN A 102 2.44 6.15 16.55
N GLU A 103 3.02 5.26 15.75
CA GLU A 103 4.15 5.61 14.88
C GLU A 103 3.73 6.57 13.75
N ALA A 104 2.54 6.42 13.19
CA ALA A 104 2.01 7.36 12.20
C ALA A 104 1.91 8.79 12.75
N VAL A 105 1.41 8.93 13.98
CA VAL A 105 1.33 10.22 14.68
C VAL A 105 2.72 10.80 14.92
N LYS A 106 3.67 10.00 15.44
CA LYS A 106 5.06 10.42 15.64
C LYS A 106 5.73 10.86 14.34
N LEU A 107 5.48 10.15 13.22
CA LEU A 107 6.03 10.54 11.91
C LEU A 107 5.48 11.89 11.46
N ALA A 108 4.19 12.15 11.65
CA ALA A 108 3.59 13.44 11.34
C ALA A 108 4.23 14.56 12.18
N GLU A 109 4.44 14.34 13.47
CA GLU A 109 5.13 15.29 14.36
C GLU A 109 6.58 15.53 13.93
N LYS A 110 7.35 14.48 13.66
CA LYS A 110 8.75 14.56 13.19
C LYS A 110 8.91 15.29 11.85
N LYS A 111 7.87 15.33 11.05
CA LYS A 111 7.81 16.08 9.79
C LYS A 111 7.17 17.46 9.95
N HIS A 112 7.03 17.94 11.19
CA HIS A 112 6.51 19.26 11.54
C HIS A 112 5.03 19.49 11.20
N PHE A 113 4.24 18.40 11.09
CA PHE A 113 2.79 18.46 10.90
C PHE A 113 2.02 18.31 12.23
N TYR A 114 2.42 19.04 13.26
CA TYR A 114 1.83 18.97 14.61
C TYR A 114 0.32 19.20 14.61
N ASN A 115 -0.16 20.12 13.79
CA ASN A 115 -1.57 20.44 13.63
C ASN A 115 -2.39 19.33 12.95
N LEU A 116 -1.75 18.39 12.26
CA LEU A 116 -2.41 17.29 11.57
C LEU A 116 -2.32 15.95 12.32
N LYS A 117 -1.61 15.89 13.45
CA LYS A 117 -1.49 14.66 14.24
C LYS A 117 -2.85 14.11 14.70
N GLY A 118 -3.75 14.99 15.12
CA GLY A 118 -5.11 14.63 15.52
C GLY A 118 -5.94 14.08 14.37
N PHE A 119 -5.77 14.64 13.17
CA PHE A 119 -6.38 14.15 11.95
C PHE A 119 -5.88 12.74 11.60
N VAL A 120 -4.56 12.52 11.56
CA VAL A 120 -3.96 11.21 11.30
C VAL A 120 -4.44 10.18 12.33
N ASN A 121 -4.39 10.51 13.62
CA ASN A 121 -4.84 9.61 14.69
C ASN A 121 -6.33 9.26 14.56
N GLY A 122 -7.19 10.26 14.30
CA GLY A 122 -8.64 10.07 14.19
C GLY A 122 -9.01 9.13 13.02
N VAL A 123 -8.43 9.37 11.84
CA VAL A 123 -8.69 8.53 10.66
C VAL A 123 -8.23 7.09 10.90
N LEU A 124 -6.98 6.90 11.36
CA LEU A 124 -6.43 5.56 11.55
C LEU A 124 -7.14 4.78 12.67
N ARG A 125 -7.48 5.41 13.80
CA ARG A 125 -8.24 4.75 14.87
C ARG A 125 -9.64 4.32 14.43
N THR A 126 -10.28 5.11 13.57
CA THR A 126 -11.58 4.73 13.00
C THR A 126 -11.42 3.51 12.09
N ILE A 127 -10.40 3.49 11.23
CA ILE A 127 -10.11 2.33 10.36
C ILE A 127 -9.80 1.08 11.19
N VAL A 128 -9.04 1.19 12.27
CA VAL A 128 -8.75 0.06 13.19
C VAL A 128 -10.05 -0.48 13.80
N ARG A 129 -10.94 0.39 14.27
CA ARG A 129 -12.20 -0.03 14.88
C ARG A 129 -13.11 -0.75 13.89
N GLU A 130 -13.12 -0.32 12.64
CA GLU A 130 -13.97 -0.86 11.58
C GLU A 130 -13.23 -1.92 10.71
N LYS A 131 -12.07 -2.41 11.16
CA LYS A 131 -11.16 -3.28 10.37
C LYS A 131 -11.86 -4.48 9.75
N ASP A 132 -12.81 -5.08 10.47
CA ASP A 132 -13.53 -6.27 10.02
C ASP A 132 -14.68 -5.96 9.04
N HIS A 133 -15.06 -4.68 8.91
CA HIS A 133 -16.21 -4.22 8.10
C HIS A 133 -15.86 -2.98 7.29
N LEU A 134 -14.70 -3.02 6.61
CA LEU A 134 -14.24 -1.90 5.79
C LEU A 134 -15.19 -1.64 4.61
N PRO A 135 -15.51 -0.37 4.32
CA PRO A 135 -16.45 -0.02 3.28
C PRO A 135 -15.93 -0.38 1.89
N MET A 136 -16.84 -0.84 1.04
CA MET A 136 -16.63 -1.09 -0.38
C MET A 136 -17.65 -0.28 -1.20
N PRO A 137 -17.35 0.07 -2.46
CA PRO A 137 -18.33 0.66 -3.35
C PRO A 137 -19.53 -0.27 -3.56
N LYS A 138 -20.67 0.30 -3.94
CA LYS A 138 -21.84 -0.50 -4.28
C LYS A 138 -21.60 -1.30 -5.56
N GLU A 139 -22.05 -2.55 -5.59
CA GLU A 139 -21.87 -3.45 -6.74
C GLU A 139 -22.59 -2.98 -8.02
N ASN A 140 -23.63 -2.13 -7.89
CA ASN A 140 -24.32 -1.55 -9.03
C ASN A 140 -23.43 -0.62 -9.87
N ASN A 141 -22.39 -0.05 -9.29
CA ASN A 141 -21.32 0.62 -10.02
C ASN A 141 -20.16 -0.37 -10.26
N THR A 142 -20.33 -1.24 -11.25
CA THR A 142 -19.42 -2.37 -11.50
C THR A 142 -17.98 -1.92 -11.70
N THR A 143 -17.71 -0.86 -12.48
CA THR A 143 -16.35 -0.38 -12.73
C THR A 143 -15.67 0.09 -11.45
N GLN A 144 -16.32 0.95 -10.67
CA GLN A 144 -15.76 1.43 -9.40
C GLN A 144 -15.61 0.29 -8.38
N TYR A 145 -16.60 -0.60 -8.31
CA TYR A 145 -16.55 -1.75 -7.41
C TYR A 145 -15.34 -2.64 -7.70
N LEU A 146 -15.14 -3.03 -8.95
CA LEU A 146 -14.00 -3.86 -9.37
C LEU A 146 -12.67 -3.13 -9.23
N SER A 147 -12.64 -1.83 -9.56
CA SER A 147 -11.45 -0.98 -9.37
C SER A 147 -10.98 -0.99 -7.92
N VAL A 148 -11.87 -0.76 -6.97
CA VAL A 148 -11.53 -0.77 -5.54
C VAL A 148 -11.24 -2.18 -5.05
N LYS A 149 -12.07 -3.17 -5.42
CA LYS A 149 -11.90 -4.57 -5.00
C LYS A 149 -10.55 -5.16 -5.38
N TYR A 150 -10.07 -4.85 -6.59
CA TYR A 150 -8.81 -5.39 -7.13
C TYR A 150 -7.69 -4.34 -7.20
N SER A 151 -7.90 -3.16 -6.61
CA SER A 151 -6.93 -2.05 -6.61
C SER A 151 -6.38 -1.72 -8.01
N MET A 152 -7.25 -1.74 -9.02
CA MET A 152 -6.92 -1.51 -10.41
C MET A 152 -7.54 -0.21 -10.93
N PRO A 153 -6.83 0.60 -11.74
CA PRO A 153 -7.39 1.80 -12.35
C PRO A 153 -8.68 1.52 -13.14
N GLU A 154 -9.70 2.39 -13.02
CA GLU A 154 -11.02 2.21 -13.64
C GLU A 154 -10.93 1.99 -15.16
N PHE A 155 -10.03 2.72 -15.85
CA PHE A 155 -9.86 2.56 -17.30
C PHE A 155 -9.38 1.16 -17.72
N LEU A 156 -8.54 0.51 -16.89
CA LEU A 156 -8.12 -0.87 -17.13
C LEU A 156 -9.24 -1.86 -16.83
N VAL A 157 -10.05 -1.60 -15.80
CA VAL A 157 -11.23 -2.42 -15.51
C VAL A 157 -12.21 -2.37 -16.69
N GLU A 158 -12.49 -1.18 -17.21
CA GLU A 158 -13.36 -0.99 -18.39
C GLU A 158 -12.83 -1.73 -19.61
N GLU A 159 -11.53 -1.62 -19.88
CA GLU A 159 -10.88 -2.32 -20.99
C GLU A 159 -11.01 -3.84 -20.85
N PHE A 160 -10.69 -4.40 -19.69
CA PHE A 160 -10.79 -5.85 -19.46
C PHE A 160 -12.23 -6.35 -19.53
N VAL A 161 -13.17 -5.63 -18.96
CA VAL A 161 -14.59 -6.00 -19.02
C VAL A 161 -15.12 -5.93 -20.46
N SER A 162 -14.70 -4.92 -21.22
CA SER A 162 -15.08 -4.77 -22.64
C SER A 162 -14.53 -5.91 -23.52
N GLN A 163 -13.28 -6.30 -23.31
CA GLN A 163 -12.62 -7.32 -24.14
C GLN A 163 -12.98 -8.76 -23.76
N TYR A 164 -13.11 -9.05 -22.47
CA TYR A 164 -13.20 -10.43 -21.98
C TYR A 164 -14.53 -10.75 -21.28
N GLY A 165 -15.39 -9.77 -21.11
CA GLY A 165 -16.60 -9.89 -20.29
C GLY A 165 -16.30 -9.85 -18.79
N LYS A 166 -17.35 -9.56 -17.97
CA LYS A 166 -17.20 -9.28 -16.53
C LYS A 166 -16.58 -10.45 -15.76
N GLU A 167 -17.04 -11.67 -15.95
CA GLU A 167 -16.56 -12.85 -15.20
C GLU A 167 -15.08 -13.14 -15.45
N THR A 168 -14.68 -13.16 -16.73
CA THR A 168 -13.28 -13.41 -17.10
C THR A 168 -12.38 -12.28 -16.61
N ALA A 169 -12.78 -11.03 -16.80
CA ALA A 169 -12.05 -9.86 -16.32
C ALA A 169 -11.86 -9.89 -14.79
N GLU A 170 -12.90 -10.26 -14.04
CA GLU A 170 -12.83 -10.37 -12.60
C GLU A 170 -11.83 -11.46 -12.14
N THR A 171 -11.86 -12.62 -12.81
CA THR A 171 -10.90 -13.70 -12.56
C THR A 171 -9.47 -13.25 -12.83
N MET A 172 -9.22 -12.56 -13.95
CA MET A 172 -7.90 -12.02 -14.29
C MET A 172 -7.40 -11.02 -13.24
N MET A 173 -8.24 -10.09 -12.83
CA MET A 173 -7.88 -9.08 -11.81
C MET A 173 -7.59 -9.71 -10.45
N ALA A 174 -8.34 -10.75 -10.07
CA ALA A 174 -8.10 -11.51 -8.85
C ALA A 174 -6.72 -12.21 -8.88
N GLU A 175 -6.34 -12.78 -10.02
CA GLU A 175 -5.04 -13.44 -10.19
C GLU A 175 -3.87 -12.45 -10.09
N PHE A 176 -4.04 -11.18 -10.51
CA PHE A 176 -2.98 -10.17 -10.39
C PHE A 176 -2.63 -9.83 -8.94
N LEU A 177 -3.58 -9.95 -8.01
CA LEU A 177 -3.36 -9.68 -6.57
C LEU A 177 -2.82 -10.90 -5.80
N LYS A 178 -2.79 -12.09 -6.40
CA LYS A 178 -2.24 -13.27 -5.73
C LYS A 178 -0.71 -13.18 -5.63
N GLU A 179 -0.19 -13.68 -4.51
CA GLU A 179 1.26 -13.87 -4.37
C GLU A 179 1.77 -14.79 -5.48
N LYS A 180 2.71 -14.26 -6.28
CA LYS A 180 3.30 -15.02 -7.37
C LYS A 180 4.35 -15.97 -6.82
N GLN A 181 4.24 -17.24 -7.20
CA GLN A 181 5.28 -18.22 -6.92
C GLN A 181 6.55 -17.89 -7.72
N VAL A 182 7.69 -18.03 -7.06
CA VAL A 182 8.98 -17.85 -7.73
C VAL A 182 9.22 -19.07 -8.61
N THR A 183 9.23 -18.88 -9.93
CA THR A 183 9.57 -19.93 -10.89
C THR A 183 11.04 -19.80 -11.26
N ILE A 184 11.82 -20.85 -11.02
CA ILE A 184 13.24 -20.92 -11.36
C ILE A 184 13.43 -21.94 -12.49
N ARG A 185 14.06 -21.51 -13.56
CA ARG A 185 14.54 -22.43 -14.61
C ARG A 185 15.96 -22.87 -14.30
N ILE A 186 16.14 -24.13 -13.97
CA ILE A 186 17.47 -24.72 -13.73
C ILE A 186 18.18 -24.93 -15.08
N ASN A 187 19.38 -24.39 -15.19
CA ASN A 187 20.26 -24.71 -16.34
C ASN A 187 20.89 -26.10 -16.13
N ARG A 188 20.32 -27.10 -16.78
CA ARG A 188 20.76 -28.50 -16.66
C ARG A 188 22.14 -28.76 -17.26
N TRP A 189 22.74 -27.84 -18.01
CA TRP A 189 24.06 -27.99 -18.57
C TRP A 189 25.19 -27.81 -17.55
N ASN A 190 24.94 -27.06 -16.49
CA ASN A 190 25.95 -26.72 -15.48
C ASN A 190 25.68 -27.24 -14.07
N ASN A 191 24.51 -27.83 -13.81
CA ASN A 191 24.17 -28.40 -12.51
C ASN A 191 23.40 -29.70 -12.67
N THR A 192 24.00 -30.78 -12.22
CA THR A 192 23.29 -31.99 -11.81
C THR A 192 22.61 -31.73 -10.48
N VAL A 193 21.31 -31.94 -10.41
CA VAL A 193 20.52 -31.94 -9.18
C VAL A 193 20.92 -33.14 -8.35
#